data_7a7bd0e46d6bdf8177ccd1fbd23ca57c
#
_entry.id   7a7bd0e46d6bdf8177ccd1fbd23ca57c
#
_cell.length_a   1.000
_cell.length_b   1.000
_cell.length_c   1.000
_cell.angle_alpha   90.00
_cell.angle_beta   90.00
_cell.angle_gamma   90.00
#
_symmetry.space_group_name_H-M   'P 1'
#
loop_
_entity.id
_entity.type
_entity.pdbx_description
1 polymer ?
#
loop_
_entity_poly.entity_id
_entity_poly.type
_entity_poly.pdbx_seq_one_letter_code
_entity_poly.pdbx_strand_id
1 'polypeptide(L)'
;MALISEPVDARGIAPPESLRSRIKKALGPVGVIAVVILKFIGKIKFILPILLKTGGSMVLMVGVYASIWGWKWALGFVLLLLLHECGHLVVAKWFGLAVSAPMFIPFMGAFIALKEMPRNAWMEACVGIGGPIFGSLAAAACHALGLALNYPLLIALGWSAYFLNLFNLTPVGMLDGGRIVSALSPWLWLPGFAALGWLAWTHPNFIIWILLFASLPRIISLFRKRTEEEQRYYEVAPAQRWLMALMYFGLIATLVLGMHVSHLQLMERVHAARQKFEQVLPQAE
;
A
#
# COMPACT_ATOMS: atom_id res chain seq x y z
N MET A 1 2.80 -51.04 27.87
CA MET A 1 2.31 -50.38 26.64
C MET A 1 1.75 -51.47 25.75
N ALA A 2 0.45 -51.79 25.90
CA ALA A 2 -0.21 -52.89 25.22
C ALA A 2 -0.77 -52.41 23.89
N LEU A 3 -0.26 -52.93 22.81
CA LEU A 3 -0.82 -52.75 21.46
C LEU A 3 -2.15 -53.54 21.41
N ILE A 4 -3.26 -52.84 21.40
CA ILE A 4 -4.58 -53.40 21.14
C ILE A 4 -4.60 -53.70 19.64
N SER A 5 -4.41 -54.99 19.29
CA SER A 5 -4.60 -55.50 17.94
C SER A 5 -6.10 -55.48 17.62
N GLU A 6 -6.49 -54.84 16.53
CA GLU A 6 -7.87 -54.91 16.03
C GLU A 6 -8.27 -56.34 15.72
N PRO A 7 -9.55 -56.75 16.00
CA PRO A 7 -10.02 -58.08 15.73
C PRO A 7 -10.11 -58.32 14.22
N VAL A 8 -9.32 -59.26 13.72
CA VAL A 8 -9.31 -59.73 12.33
C VAL A 8 -10.09 -61.03 12.24
N ASP A 9 -10.93 -61.24 11.20
CA ASP A 9 -11.64 -62.50 11.00
C ASP A 9 -10.68 -63.65 10.62
N ALA A 10 -11.16 -64.92 10.65
CA ALA A 10 -10.35 -66.09 10.34
C ALA A 10 -9.73 -66.08 8.91
N ARG A 11 -10.01 -65.11 8.07
CA ARG A 11 -9.48 -64.91 6.73
C ARG A 11 -8.57 -63.67 6.62
N GLY A 12 -8.23 -62.99 7.74
CA GLY A 12 -7.34 -61.87 7.78
C GLY A 12 -7.96 -60.56 7.22
N ILE A 13 -9.31 -60.49 7.09
CA ILE A 13 -10.01 -59.33 6.55
C ILE A 13 -10.57 -58.51 7.70
N ALA A 14 -10.19 -57.25 7.78
CA ALA A 14 -10.75 -56.33 8.77
C ALA A 14 -12.27 -56.13 8.48
N PRO A 15 -13.11 -56.09 9.52
CA PRO A 15 -14.56 -55.90 9.33
C PRO A 15 -14.84 -54.58 8.60
N PRO A 16 -15.83 -54.55 7.69
CA PRO A 16 -16.14 -53.33 6.95
C PRO A 16 -16.52 -52.19 7.90
N GLU A 17 -15.91 -51.03 7.73
CA GLU A 17 -16.21 -49.85 8.54
C GLU A 17 -17.73 -49.61 8.62
N SER A 18 -18.24 -49.44 9.84
CA SER A 18 -19.66 -49.24 10.07
C SER A 18 -20.14 -47.99 9.34
N LEU A 19 -21.37 -48.00 8.80
CA LEU A 19 -21.99 -46.89 8.12
C LEU A 19 -21.92 -45.58 8.95
N ARG A 20 -22.05 -45.69 10.28
CA ARG A 20 -21.89 -44.57 11.24
C ARG A 20 -20.49 -43.96 11.23
N SER A 21 -19.44 -44.76 11.11
CA SER A 21 -18.06 -44.27 11.08
C SER A 21 -17.76 -43.55 9.78
N ARG A 22 -18.27 -44.05 8.64
CA ARG A 22 -18.17 -43.39 7.32
C ARG A 22 -18.92 -42.05 7.29
N ILE A 23 -20.12 -41.97 7.87
CA ILE A 23 -20.91 -40.74 7.99
C ILE A 23 -20.19 -39.72 8.88
N LYS A 24 -19.60 -40.17 10.01
CA LYS A 24 -18.87 -39.28 10.92
C LYS A 24 -17.57 -38.75 10.30
N LYS A 25 -16.84 -39.55 9.51
CA LYS A 25 -15.68 -39.10 8.73
C LYS A 25 -16.05 -38.14 7.62
N ALA A 26 -17.18 -38.34 6.93
CA ALA A 26 -17.65 -37.46 5.88
C ALA A 26 -18.24 -36.13 6.40
N LEU A 27 -18.95 -36.15 7.52
CA LEU A 27 -19.57 -34.98 8.14
C LEU A 27 -18.58 -34.11 8.92
N GLY A 28 -17.44 -34.63 9.35
CA GLY A 28 -16.42 -33.90 10.10
C GLY A 28 -15.92 -32.64 9.35
N PRO A 29 -15.43 -32.78 8.11
CA PRO A 29 -15.01 -31.62 7.31
C PRO A 29 -16.14 -30.65 7.00
N VAL A 30 -17.35 -31.17 6.68
CA VAL A 30 -18.55 -30.37 6.39
C VAL A 30 -18.99 -29.60 7.64
N GLY A 31 -18.94 -30.21 8.83
CA GLY A 31 -19.25 -29.57 10.10
C GLY A 31 -18.26 -28.43 10.41
N VAL A 32 -16.95 -28.64 10.17
CA VAL A 32 -15.94 -27.61 10.33
C VAL A 32 -16.18 -26.45 9.37
N ILE A 33 -16.44 -26.74 8.10
CA ILE A 33 -16.77 -25.71 7.09
C ILE A 33 -18.02 -24.94 7.50
N ALA A 34 -19.08 -25.62 7.94
CA ALA A 34 -20.32 -24.97 8.39
C ALA A 34 -20.09 -24.04 9.59
N VAL A 35 -19.28 -24.46 10.58
CA VAL A 35 -18.92 -23.61 11.74
C VAL A 35 -18.08 -22.42 11.31
N VAL A 36 -17.14 -22.58 10.37
CA VAL A 36 -16.35 -21.48 9.83
C VAL A 36 -17.24 -20.49 9.08
N ILE A 37 -18.15 -20.98 8.23
CA ILE A 37 -19.12 -20.15 7.51
C ILE A 37 -20.04 -19.41 8.47
N LEU A 38 -20.60 -20.06 9.49
CA LEU A 38 -21.45 -19.44 10.51
C LEU A 38 -20.72 -18.36 11.32
N LYS A 39 -19.47 -18.61 11.70
CA LYS A 39 -18.62 -17.60 12.35
C LYS A 39 -18.32 -16.39 11.42
N PHE A 40 -18.17 -16.65 10.12
CA PHE A 40 -17.96 -15.59 9.13
C PHE A 40 -19.25 -14.78 8.89
N ILE A 41 -20.42 -15.45 8.77
CA ILE A 41 -21.73 -14.80 8.62
C ILE A 41 -22.04 -13.91 9.83
N GLY A 42 -21.71 -14.36 11.06
CA GLY A 42 -21.91 -13.54 12.26
C GLY A 42 -21.09 -12.25 12.29
N LYS A 43 -19.95 -12.22 11.59
CA LYS A 43 -19.09 -11.03 11.44
C LYS A 43 -19.44 -10.16 10.24
N ILE A 44 -20.27 -10.64 9.31
CA ILE A 44 -20.59 -9.97 8.04
C ILE A 44 -21.25 -8.61 8.26
N LYS A 45 -22.08 -8.47 9.29
CA LYS A 45 -22.73 -7.20 9.67
C LYS A 45 -21.72 -6.10 10.07
N PHE A 46 -20.51 -6.48 10.54
CA PHE A 46 -19.43 -5.54 10.85
C PHE A 46 -18.50 -5.32 9.66
N ILE A 47 -18.30 -6.34 8.84
CA ILE A 47 -17.41 -6.31 7.67
C ILE A 47 -18.08 -5.63 6.49
N LEU A 48 -19.39 -5.83 6.30
CA LEU A 48 -20.15 -5.33 5.15
C LEU A 48 -20.11 -3.78 5.02
N PRO A 49 -20.32 -2.97 6.09
CA PRO A 49 -20.18 -1.52 5.98
C PRO A 49 -18.76 -1.07 5.64
N ILE A 50 -17.74 -1.78 6.14
CA ILE A 50 -16.33 -1.52 5.82
C ILE A 50 -16.07 -1.87 4.36
N LEU A 51 -16.53 -3.04 3.91
CA LEU A 51 -16.41 -3.50 2.54
C LEU A 51 -17.14 -2.56 1.56
N LEU A 52 -18.32 -2.07 1.92
CA LEU A 52 -19.06 -1.12 1.10
C LEU A 52 -18.36 0.25 1.01
N LYS A 53 -17.82 0.76 2.12
CA LYS A 53 -17.07 2.03 2.11
C LYS A 53 -15.77 1.92 1.33
N THR A 54 -14.92 0.95 1.66
CA THR A 54 -13.64 0.74 0.98
C THR A 54 -13.85 0.18 -0.42
N GLY A 55 -14.64 -0.87 -0.56
CA GLY A 55 -14.89 -1.53 -1.84
C GLY A 55 -15.62 -0.62 -2.81
N GLY A 56 -16.64 0.11 -2.37
CA GLY A 56 -17.36 1.07 -3.20
C GLY A 56 -16.47 2.20 -3.71
N SER A 57 -15.64 2.78 -2.85
CA SER A 57 -14.68 3.81 -3.24
C SER A 57 -13.57 3.28 -4.17
N MET A 58 -13.11 2.04 -3.96
CA MET A 58 -12.18 1.37 -4.88
C MET A 58 -12.78 1.14 -6.25
N VAL A 59 -14.02 0.62 -6.32
CA VAL A 59 -14.73 0.39 -7.59
C VAL A 59 -14.92 1.70 -8.34
N LEU A 60 -15.32 2.76 -7.64
CA LEU A 60 -15.43 4.10 -8.24
C LEU A 60 -14.08 4.56 -8.81
N MET A 61 -12.99 4.42 -8.04
CA MET A 61 -11.65 4.81 -8.47
C MET A 61 -11.17 3.99 -9.67
N VAL A 62 -11.39 2.67 -9.65
CA VAL A 62 -11.10 1.80 -10.81
C VAL A 62 -11.91 2.24 -12.03
N GLY A 63 -13.20 2.52 -11.89
CA GLY A 63 -14.05 3.00 -13.00
C GLY A 63 -13.56 4.30 -13.62
N VAL A 64 -13.23 5.29 -12.79
CA VAL A 64 -12.69 6.57 -13.25
C VAL A 64 -11.33 6.38 -13.97
N TYR A 65 -10.42 5.60 -13.40
CA TYR A 65 -9.11 5.39 -14.01
C TYR A 65 -9.19 4.48 -15.25
N ALA A 66 -10.12 3.53 -15.27
CA ALA A 66 -10.34 2.66 -16.41
C ALA A 66 -10.81 3.42 -17.65
N SER A 67 -11.60 4.49 -17.47
CA SER A 67 -12.04 5.36 -18.57
C SER A 67 -10.90 6.17 -19.20
N ILE A 68 -9.76 6.33 -18.51
CA ILE A 68 -8.61 7.13 -18.97
C ILE A 68 -7.47 6.23 -19.46
N TRP A 69 -7.12 5.19 -18.68
CA TRP A 69 -5.92 4.35 -18.92
C TRP A 69 -6.24 2.88 -19.19
N GLY A 70 -7.53 2.51 -19.24
CA GLY A 70 -7.98 1.14 -19.43
C GLY A 70 -8.04 0.33 -18.13
N TRP A 71 -8.94 -0.65 -18.09
CA TRP A 71 -9.30 -1.37 -16.86
C TRP A 71 -8.15 -2.19 -16.25
N LYS A 72 -7.26 -2.76 -17.08
CA LYS A 72 -6.13 -3.56 -16.58
C LYS A 72 -5.13 -2.71 -15.78
N TRP A 73 -4.80 -1.53 -16.30
CA TRP A 73 -3.94 -0.58 -15.59
C TRP A 73 -4.62 -0.06 -14.33
N ALA A 74 -5.88 0.37 -14.45
CA ALA A 74 -6.64 0.92 -13.33
C ALA A 74 -6.75 -0.05 -12.15
N LEU A 75 -7.10 -1.32 -12.42
CA LEU A 75 -7.17 -2.34 -11.38
C LEU A 75 -5.80 -2.56 -10.71
N GLY A 76 -4.73 -2.73 -11.51
CA GLY A 76 -3.38 -2.93 -10.99
C GLY A 76 -2.92 -1.74 -10.13
N PHE A 77 -3.15 -0.52 -10.58
CA PHE A 77 -2.76 0.70 -9.86
C PHE A 77 -3.52 0.87 -8.54
N VAL A 78 -4.83 0.63 -8.51
CA VAL A 78 -5.65 0.71 -7.29
C VAL A 78 -5.27 -0.38 -6.28
N LEU A 79 -4.88 -1.58 -6.75
CA LEU A 79 -4.35 -2.63 -5.88
C LEU A 79 -3.00 -2.24 -5.27
N LEU A 80 -2.11 -1.60 -6.04
CA LEU A 80 -0.82 -1.09 -5.52
C LEU A 80 -1.03 0.02 -4.49
N LEU A 81 -2.01 0.92 -4.72
CA LEU A 81 -2.46 1.89 -3.73
C LEU A 81 -2.98 1.23 -2.45
N LEU A 82 -3.81 0.20 -2.58
CA LEU A 82 -4.32 -0.54 -1.42
C LEU A 82 -3.18 -1.14 -0.60
N LEU A 83 -2.16 -1.72 -1.24
CA LEU A 83 -0.99 -2.28 -0.56
C LEU A 83 -0.20 -1.21 0.18
N HIS A 84 -0.07 -0.01 -0.39
CA HIS A 84 0.51 1.15 0.29
C HIS A 84 -0.29 1.50 1.57
N GLU A 85 -1.62 1.65 1.47
CA GLU A 85 -2.47 1.94 2.63
C GLU A 85 -2.44 0.84 3.69
N CYS A 86 -2.33 -0.42 3.27
CA CYS A 86 -2.15 -1.54 4.19
C CYS A 86 -0.87 -1.39 5.03
N GLY A 87 0.19 -0.81 4.48
CA GLY A 87 1.43 -0.52 5.21
C GLY A 87 1.19 0.43 6.40
N HIS A 88 0.48 1.53 6.18
CA HIS A 88 0.08 2.44 7.25
C HIS A 88 -0.79 1.75 8.31
N LEU A 89 -1.75 0.95 7.84
CA LEU A 89 -2.68 0.24 8.71
C LEU A 89 -1.98 -0.79 9.60
N VAL A 90 -1.02 -1.54 9.05
CA VAL A 90 -0.24 -2.53 9.80
C VAL A 90 0.56 -1.85 10.90
N VAL A 91 1.31 -0.78 10.56
CA VAL A 91 2.14 -0.06 11.53
C VAL A 91 1.29 0.66 12.58
N ALA A 92 0.18 1.31 12.18
CA ALA A 92 -0.72 1.97 13.14
C ALA A 92 -1.31 0.98 14.13
N LYS A 93 -1.75 -0.19 13.66
CA LYS A 93 -2.25 -1.26 14.54
C LYS A 93 -1.17 -1.83 15.45
N TRP A 94 0.07 -1.93 14.97
CA TRP A 94 1.19 -2.37 15.82
C TRP A 94 1.41 -1.41 16.99
N PHE A 95 1.23 -0.12 16.80
CA PHE A 95 1.25 0.88 17.89
C PHE A 95 -0.05 0.95 18.69
N GLY A 96 -1.04 0.11 18.41
CA GLY A 96 -2.34 0.10 19.10
C GLY A 96 -3.26 1.26 18.73
N LEU A 97 -2.98 2.00 17.64
CA LEU A 97 -3.81 3.10 17.21
C LEU A 97 -5.10 2.60 16.53
N ALA A 98 -6.21 3.20 16.88
CA ALA A 98 -7.48 2.97 16.21
C ALA A 98 -7.50 3.68 14.85
N VAL A 99 -7.77 2.92 13.79
CA VAL A 99 -7.75 3.39 12.40
C VAL A 99 -9.09 3.17 11.71
N SER A 100 -9.41 4.01 10.71
CA SER A 100 -10.53 3.77 9.80
C SER A 100 -10.16 2.74 8.74
N ALA A 101 -11.17 2.24 8.03
CA ALA A 101 -10.93 1.54 6.77
C ALA A 101 -10.37 2.52 5.71
N PRO A 102 -9.52 2.04 4.78
CA PRO A 102 -9.01 2.85 3.68
C PRO A 102 -10.15 3.43 2.83
N MET A 103 -10.04 4.69 2.45
CA MET A 103 -10.96 5.38 1.55
C MET A 103 -10.20 5.83 0.32
N PHE A 104 -10.77 5.59 -0.87
CA PHE A 104 -10.17 5.89 -2.16
C PHE A 104 -10.88 7.06 -2.81
N ILE A 105 -10.13 8.09 -3.19
CA ILE A 105 -10.65 9.28 -3.88
C ILE A 105 -9.90 9.43 -5.20
N PRO A 106 -10.59 9.35 -6.36
CA PRO A 106 -9.96 9.54 -7.65
C PRO A 106 -9.11 10.81 -7.69
N PHE A 107 -7.92 10.73 -8.25
CA PHE A 107 -6.91 11.78 -8.38
C PHE A 107 -6.28 12.29 -7.07
N MET A 108 -6.89 12.06 -5.92
CA MET A 108 -6.32 12.43 -4.61
C MET A 108 -5.58 11.26 -3.94
N GLY A 109 -5.78 10.02 -4.43
CA GLY A 109 -5.18 8.83 -3.85
C GLY A 109 -6.08 8.09 -2.88
N ALA A 110 -5.49 7.40 -1.92
CA ALA A 110 -6.19 6.74 -0.84
C ALA A 110 -5.67 7.27 0.50
N PHE A 111 -6.45 7.11 1.56
CA PHE A 111 -6.03 7.49 2.90
C PHE A 111 -6.73 6.68 3.98
N ILE A 112 -6.03 6.51 5.09
CA ILE A 112 -6.55 5.94 6.33
C ILE A 112 -6.61 7.05 7.38
N ALA A 113 -7.79 7.30 7.95
CA ALA A 113 -7.91 8.24 9.06
C ALA A 113 -7.53 7.55 10.38
N LEU A 114 -6.56 8.12 11.08
CA LEU A 114 -6.31 7.79 12.48
C LEU A 114 -7.45 8.37 13.32
N LYS A 115 -8.09 7.54 14.15
CA LYS A 115 -9.15 7.98 15.06
C LYS A 115 -8.59 8.68 16.30
N GLU A 116 -7.30 8.49 16.56
CA GLU A 116 -6.55 9.06 17.66
C GLU A 116 -5.25 9.65 17.13
N MET A 117 -4.82 10.76 17.70
CA MET A 117 -3.53 11.36 17.34
C MET A 117 -2.40 10.47 17.85
N PRO A 118 -1.33 10.30 17.05
CA PRO A 118 -0.10 9.65 17.53
C PRO A 118 0.44 10.36 18.77
N ARG A 119 0.95 9.59 19.72
CA ARG A 119 1.42 10.13 21.00
C ARG A 119 2.65 11.02 20.89
N ASN A 120 3.47 10.83 19.84
CA ASN A 120 4.68 11.59 19.56
C ASN A 120 5.04 11.52 18.08
N ALA A 121 5.97 12.38 17.67
CA ALA A 121 6.45 12.48 16.29
C ALA A 121 7.13 11.20 15.79
N TRP A 122 7.77 10.41 16.66
CA TRP A 122 8.34 9.11 16.31
C TRP A 122 7.26 8.13 15.83
N MET A 123 6.19 8.01 16.61
CA MET A 123 5.06 7.14 16.24
C MET A 123 4.38 7.60 14.95
N GLU A 124 4.18 8.92 14.79
CA GLU A 124 3.64 9.51 13.55
C GLU A 124 4.52 9.16 12.34
N ALA A 125 5.84 9.29 12.47
CA ALA A 125 6.79 8.99 11.43
C ALA A 125 6.85 7.50 11.07
N CYS A 126 6.79 6.62 12.07
CA CYS A 126 6.74 5.16 11.84
C CYS A 126 5.48 4.77 11.07
N VAL A 127 4.32 5.32 11.43
CA VAL A 127 3.08 5.11 10.66
C VAL A 127 3.23 5.68 9.26
N GLY A 128 3.79 6.90 9.13
CA GLY A 128 4.02 7.56 7.84
C GLY A 128 4.89 6.76 6.89
N ILE A 129 5.99 6.16 7.36
CA ILE A 129 6.89 5.39 6.49
C ILE A 129 6.36 3.99 6.13
N GLY A 130 5.38 3.48 6.90
CA GLY A 130 4.80 2.15 6.68
C GLY A 130 4.20 1.97 5.29
N GLY A 131 3.41 2.94 4.83
CA GLY A 131 2.84 2.94 3.47
C GLY A 131 3.89 2.87 2.37
N PRO A 132 4.83 3.84 2.31
CA PRO A 132 5.90 3.83 1.33
C PRO A 132 6.76 2.56 1.34
N ILE A 133 7.04 1.94 2.50
CA ILE A 133 7.77 0.66 2.56
C ILE A 133 6.96 -0.45 1.86
N PHE A 134 5.70 -0.66 2.25
CA PHE A 134 4.86 -1.69 1.65
C PHE A 134 4.59 -1.42 0.17
N GLY A 135 4.35 -0.17 -0.19
CA GLY A 135 4.16 0.25 -1.58
C GLY A 135 5.41 0.05 -2.42
N SER A 136 6.61 0.27 -1.87
CA SER A 136 7.89 0.04 -2.55
C SER A 136 8.14 -1.45 -2.80
N LEU A 137 7.84 -2.31 -1.81
CA LEU A 137 7.93 -3.76 -1.97
C LEU A 137 6.94 -4.26 -3.03
N ALA A 138 5.72 -3.75 -3.03
CA ALA A 138 4.71 -4.07 -4.04
C ALA A 138 5.14 -3.60 -5.44
N ALA A 139 5.72 -2.40 -5.56
CA ALA A 139 6.27 -1.88 -6.82
C ALA A 139 7.40 -2.76 -7.34
N ALA A 140 8.34 -3.17 -6.47
CA ALA A 140 9.45 -4.05 -6.82
C ALA A 140 8.96 -5.43 -7.29
N ALA A 141 8.00 -6.01 -6.56
CA ALA A 141 7.39 -7.29 -6.94
C ALA A 141 6.67 -7.20 -8.29
N CYS A 142 5.89 -6.14 -8.51
CA CYS A 142 5.18 -5.90 -9.76
C CYS A 142 6.16 -5.73 -10.94
N HIS A 143 7.23 -4.95 -10.74
CA HIS A 143 8.30 -4.76 -11.73
C HIS A 143 9.03 -6.07 -12.04
N ALA A 144 9.45 -6.84 -11.04
CA ALA A 144 10.12 -8.12 -11.21
C ALA A 144 9.24 -9.15 -11.94
N LEU A 145 7.95 -9.23 -11.59
CA LEU A 145 6.98 -10.06 -12.30
C LEU A 145 6.82 -9.62 -13.75
N GLY A 146 6.82 -8.32 -14.03
CA GLY A 146 6.76 -7.77 -15.38
C GLY A 146 7.94 -8.18 -16.24
N LEU A 147 9.14 -8.24 -15.65
CA LEU A 147 10.33 -8.75 -16.31
C LEU A 147 10.24 -10.26 -16.53
N ALA A 148 9.91 -11.03 -15.51
CA ALA A 148 9.84 -12.49 -15.56
C ALA A 148 8.80 -13.01 -16.56
N LEU A 149 7.63 -12.35 -16.62
CA LEU A 149 6.53 -12.71 -17.51
C LEU A 149 6.59 -12.02 -18.88
N ASN A 150 7.60 -11.20 -19.12
CA ASN A 150 7.72 -10.37 -20.31
C ASN A 150 6.45 -9.53 -20.60
N TYR A 151 5.86 -8.95 -19.54
CA TYR A 151 4.60 -8.23 -19.60
C TYR A 151 4.78 -6.74 -19.28
N PRO A 152 4.87 -5.86 -20.32
CA PRO A 152 5.20 -4.43 -20.15
C PRO A 152 4.26 -3.65 -19.23
N LEU A 153 2.98 -4.05 -19.16
CA LEU A 153 2.02 -3.39 -18.27
C LEU A 153 2.42 -3.49 -16.80
N LEU A 154 2.97 -4.64 -16.35
CA LEU A 154 3.43 -4.78 -14.97
C LEU A 154 4.67 -3.92 -14.70
N ILE A 155 5.56 -3.75 -15.69
CA ILE A 155 6.70 -2.83 -15.57
C ILE A 155 6.21 -1.39 -15.43
N ALA A 156 5.22 -0.98 -16.24
CA ALA A 156 4.62 0.35 -16.18
C ALA A 156 3.89 0.60 -14.85
N LEU A 157 3.19 -0.40 -14.32
CA LEU A 157 2.56 -0.35 -12.99
C LEU A 157 3.61 -0.26 -11.88
N GLY A 158 4.70 -1.01 -11.97
CA GLY A 158 5.84 -0.91 -11.05
C GLY A 158 6.43 0.50 -11.05
N TRP A 159 6.68 1.07 -12.22
CA TRP A 159 7.15 2.45 -12.38
C TRP A 159 6.18 3.46 -11.75
N SER A 160 4.89 3.33 -12.04
CA SER A 160 3.85 4.21 -11.48
C SER A 160 3.79 4.12 -9.95
N ALA A 161 3.98 2.92 -9.39
CA ALA A 161 3.99 2.72 -7.96
C ALA A 161 5.27 3.28 -7.31
N TYR A 162 6.46 3.15 -7.93
CA TYR A 162 7.67 3.81 -7.46
C TYR A 162 7.49 5.33 -7.42
N PHE A 163 6.96 5.91 -8.51
CA PHE A 163 6.66 7.35 -8.57
C PHE A 163 5.68 7.78 -7.48
N LEU A 164 4.59 7.05 -7.30
CA LEU A 164 3.58 7.36 -6.27
C LEU A 164 4.18 7.36 -4.87
N ASN A 165 4.97 6.33 -4.52
CA ASN A 165 5.61 6.24 -3.21
C ASN A 165 6.65 7.35 -3.01
N LEU A 166 7.42 7.68 -4.05
CA LEU A 166 8.38 8.79 -4.02
C LEU A 166 7.67 10.14 -3.84
N PHE A 167 6.56 10.36 -4.53
CA PHE A 167 5.74 11.56 -4.37
C PHE A 167 5.20 11.67 -2.94
N ASN A 168 4.72 10.57 -2.35
CA ASN A 168 4.26 10.55 -0.96
C ASN A 168 5.38 10.82 0.05
N LEU A 169 6.64 10.58 -0.30
CA LEU A 169 7.79 10.94 0.54
C LEU A 169 8.17 12.41 0.47
N THR A 170 7.51 13.22 -0.36
CA THR A 170 7.75 14.69 -0.34
C THR A 170 7.45 15.24 1.05
N PRO A 171 8.37 16.04 1.66
CA PRO A 171 8.22 16.50 3.03
C PRO A 171 7.22 17.66 3.14
N VAL A 172 5.95 17.38 2.83
CA VAL A 172 4.84 18.35 2.82
C VAL A 172 3.68 17.83 3.67
N GLY A 173 3.05 18.69 4.39
CA GLY A 173 2.12 18.49 5.50
C GLY A 173 1.16 17.31 5.46
N MET A 174 0.47 17.07 4.35
CA MET A 174 -0.50 15.96 4.24
C MET A 174 0.11 14.65 3.73
N LEU A 175 1.27 14.72 3.05
CA LEU A 175 1.95 13.56 2.52
C LEU A 175 2.71 12.80 3.62
N ASP A 176 3.03 11.55 3.37
CA ASP A 176 3.75 10.70 4.34
C ASP A 176 5.12 11.27 4.69
N GLY A 177 5.82 11.86 3.71
CA GLY A 177 7.08 12.56 3.94
C GLY A 177 6.94 13.68 4.96
N GLY A 178 5.83 14.43 4.94
CA GLY A 178 5.55 15.46 5.94
C GLY A 178 5.40 14.91 7.36
N ARG A 179 4.84 13.70 7.51
CA ARG A 179 4.74 12.98 8.78
C ARG A 179 6.10 12.42 9.22
N ILE A 180 6.87 11.87 8.29
CA ILE A 180 8.19 11.27 8.56
C ILE A 180 9.17 12.35 9.04
N VAL A 181 9.26 13.48 8.34
CA VAL A 181 10.21 14.53 8.68
C VAL A 181 9.88 15.25 9.99
N SER A 182 8.67 15.10 10.53
CA SER A 182 8.32 15.62 11.86
C SER A 182 9.21 15.01 12.95
N ALA A 183 9.63 13.74 12.80
CA ALA A 183 10.56 13.09 13.72
C ALA A 183 12.03 13.47 13.46
N LEU A 184 12.38 13.88 12.25
CA LEU A 184 13.73 14.32 11.89
C LEU A 184 13.95 15.78 12.30
N SER A 185 13.22 16.66 11.66
CA SER A 185 13.16 18.09 11.94
C SER A 185 11.95 18.70 11.25
N PRO A 186 11.03 19.33 11.95
CA PRO A 186 9.91 20.05 11.34
C PRO A 186 10.33 21.14 10.34
N TRP A 187 11.53 21.68 10.44
CA TRP A 187 12.09 22.65 9.50
C TRP A 187 12.21 22.10 8.06
N LEU A 188 12.26 20.76 7.90
CA LEU A 188 12.27 20.11 6.59
C LEU A 188 10.95 20.29 5.80
N TRP A 189 9.88 20.76 6.45
CA TRP A 189 8.66 21.15 5.74
C TRP A 189 8.86 22.37 4.83
N LEU A 190 9.80 23.27 5.16
CA LEU A 190 10.06 24.47 4.34
C LEU A 190 10.59 24.13 2.94
N PRO A 191 11.69 23.37 2.77
CA PRO A 191 12.17 23.01 1.44
C PRO A 191 11.14 22.18 0.67
N GLY A 192 10.37 21.29 1.34
CA GLY A 192 9.28 20.56 0.69
C GLY A 192 8.16 21.48 0.18
N PHE A 193 7.74 22.44 1.01
CA PHE A 193 6.73 23.43 0.64
C PHE A 193 7.21 24.33 -0.50
N ALA A 194 8.48 24.76 -0.47
CA ALA A 194 9.07 25.57 -1.55
C ALA A 194 9.16 24.77 -2.87
N ALA A 195 9.57 23.51 -2.82
CA ALA A 195 9.62 22.62 -4.00
C ALA A 195 8.22 22.40 -4.60
N LEU A 196 7.22 22.14 -3.75
CA LEU A 196 5.84 21.98 -4.20
C LEU A 196 5.25 23.28 -4.75
N GLY A 197 5.61 24.42 -4.15
CA GLY A 197 5.22 25.76 -4.65
C GLY A 197 5.82 26.07 -6.02
N TRP A 198 7.09 25.73 -6.21
CA TRP A 198 7.75 25.84 -7.51
C TRP A 198 7.10 24.94 -8.57
N LEU A 199 6.75 23.70 -8.19
CA LEU A 199 6.04 22.78 -9.07
C LEU A 199 4.64 23.29 -9.41
N ALA A 200 3.90 23.89 -8.47
CA ALA A 200 2.60 24.51 -8.70
C ALA A 200 2.68 25.69 -9.67
N TRP A 201 3.79 26.44 -9.63
CA TRP A 201 4.04 27.55 -10.51
C TRP A 201 4.37 27.11 -11.95
N THR A 202 5.26 26.12 -12.08
CA THR A 202 5.73 25.64 -13.40
C THR A 202 4.73 24.69 -14.08
N HIS A 203 3.99 23.92 -13.31
CA HIS A 203 3.00 22.94 -13.77
C HIS A 203 1.70 23.11 -13.00
N PRO A 204 0.89 24.14 -13.31
CA PRO A 204 -0.34 24.44 -12.57
C PRO A 204 -1.27 23.25 -12.56
N ASN A 205 -1.52 22.73 -11.37
CA ASN A 205 -2.43 21.61 -11.13
C ASN A 205 -3.23 21.87 -9.85
N PHE A 206 -4.54 21.73 -9.94
CA PHE A 206 -5.45 21.98 -8.83
C PHE A 206 -5.12 21.17 -7.56
N ILE A 207 -4.67 19.92 -7.74
CA ILE A 207 -4.31 19.03 -6.60
C ILE A 207 -3.08 19.59 -5.88
N ILE A 208 -2.07 20.08 -6.60
CA ILE A 208 -0.86 20.66 -6.01
C ILE A 208 -1.21 21.89 -5.18
N TRP A 209 -2.12 22.72 -5.64
CA TRP A 209 -2.62 23.87 -4.89
C TRP A 209 -3.36 23.46 -3.62
N ILE A 210 -4.21 22.41 -3.67
CA ILE A 210 -4.85 21.86 -2.47
C ILE A 210 -3.80 21.41 -1.45
N LEU A 211 -2.77 20.66 -1.88
CA LEU A 211 -1.70 20.17 -1.01
C LEU A 211 -0.93 21.34 -0.38
N LEU A 212 -0.65 22.41 -1.13
CA LEU A 212 0.00 23.62 -0.62
C LEU A 212 -0.86 24.28 0.47
N PHE A 213 -2.13 24.58 0.16
CA PHE A 213 -3.03 25.22 1.13
C PHE A 213 -3.23 24.37 2.39
N ALA A 214 -3.42 23.08 2.22
CA ALA A 214 -3.57 22.16 3.35
C ALA A 214 -2.29 22.02 4.20
N SER A 215 -1.12 22.36 3.66
CA SER A 215 0.16 22.34 4.37
C SER A 215 0.47 23.63 5.13
N LEU A 216 -0.22 24.74 4.82
CA LEU A 216 0.02 26.05 5.45
C LEU A 216 -0.03 26.02 6.99
N PRO A 217 -0.99 25.34 7.67
CA PRO A 217 -1.01 25.29 9.13
C PRO A 217 0.28 24.73 9.74
N ARG A 218 0.90 23.73 9.10
CA ARG A 218 2.19 23.16 9.57
C ARG A 218 3.34 24.18 9.36
N ILE A 219 3.37 24.88 8.24
CA ILE A 219 4.37 25.92 7.99
C ILE A 219 4.24 27.07 8.99
N ILE A 220 3.02 27.56 9.22
CA ILE A 220 2.75 28.63 10.19
C ILE A 220 3.17 28.20 11.60
N SER A 221 2.95 26.92 11.97
CA SER A 221 3.33 26.40 13.27
C SER A 221 4.83 26.46 13.56
N LEU A 222 5.70 26.52 12.53
CA LEU A 222 7.15 26.65 12.71
C LEU A 222 7.56 28.00 13.32
N PHE A 223 6.78 29.04 13.07
CA PHE A 223 7.11 30.42 13.45
C PHE A 223 6.44 30.88 14.73
N ARG A 224 5.60 30.02 15.34
CA ARG A 224 4.98 30.30 16.63
C ARG A 224 5.73 29.61 17.79
N LYS A 225 5.61 30.14 19.00
CA LYS A 225 6.10 29.45 20.19
C LYS A 225 5.31 28.15 20.40
N ARG A 226 6.03 27.07 20.57
CA ARG A 226 5.43 25.76 20.89
C ARG A 226 5.00 25.72 22.35
N THR A 227 3.87 25.10 22.59
CA THR A 227 3.45 24.75 23.96
C THR A 227 4.37 23.65 24.52
N GLU A 228 4.35 23.42 25.84
CA GLU A 228 5.12 22.32 26.44
C GLU A 228 4.71 20.96 25.90
N GLU A 229 3.42 20.77 25.62
CA GLU A 229 2.89 19.54 25.03
C GLU A 229 3.42 19.32 23.62
N GLU A 230 3.44 20.36 22.81
CA GLU A 230 4.02 20.31 21.46
C GLU A 230 5.54 20.07 21.49
N GLN A 231 6.26 20.61 22.47
CA GLN A 231 7.68 20.35 22.66
C GLN A 231 7.91 18.86 22.93
N ARG A 232 7.19 18.28 23.89
CA ARG A 232 7.25 16.86 24.24
C ARG A 232 6.89 15.97 23.04
N TYR A 233 5.91 16.39 22.22
CA TYR A 233 5.51 15.65 21.02
C TYR A 233 6.67 15.47 20.03
N TYR A 234 7.51 16.51 19.84
CA TYR A 234 8.66 16.48 18.92
C TYR A 234 9.96 16.01 19.59
N GLU A 235 9.92 15.60 20.85
CA GLU A 235 11.06 14.95 21.50
C GLU A 235 11.25 13.53 20.95
N VAL A 236 12.28 13.36 20.14
CA VAL A 236 12.66 12.07 19.54
C VAL A 236 14.10 11.76 19.95
N ALA A 237 14.34 10.55 20.47
CA ALA A 237 15.67 10.11 20.85
C ALA A 237 16.65 10.17 19.66
N PRO A 238 17.91 10.57 19.85
CA PRO A 238 18.88 10.69 18.76
C PRO A 238 19.01 9.42 17.92
N ALA A 239 19.03 8.25 18.55
CA ALA A 239 19.11 6.97 17.84
C ALA A 239 17.89 6.73 16.93
N GLN A 240 16.69 7.03 17.42
CA GLN A 240 15.45 6.93 16.62
C GLN A 240 15.46 7.90 15.43
N ARG A 241 15.99 9.12 15.66
CA ARG A 241 16.11 10.15 14.62
C ARG A 241 17.06 9.71 13.50
N TRP A 242 18.22 9.17 13.85
CA TRP A 242 19.17 8.63 12.88
C TRP A 242 18.61 7.42 12.12
N LEU A 243 17.93 6.51 12.83
CA LEU A 243 17.27 5.36 12.21
C LEU A 243 16.22 5.83 11.19
N MET A 244 15.37 6.78 11.57
CA MET A 244 14.35 7.31 10.66
C MET A 244 14.98 8.02 9.46
N ALA A 245 16.08 8.78 9.67
CA ALA A 245 16.82 9.42 8.57
C ALA A 245 17.34 8.38 7.58
N LEU A 246 17.99 7.33 8.08
CA LEU A 246 18.50 6.24 7.24
C LEU A 246 17.38 5.55 6.44
N MET A 247 16.27 5.23 7.10
CA MET A 247 15.11 4.62 6.45
C MET A 247 14.51 5.55 5.39
N TYR A 248 14.31 6.83 5.70
CA TYR A 248 13.70 7.81 4.82
C TYR A 248 14.54 8.06 3.56
N PHE A 249 15.82 8.43 3.74
CA PHE A 249 16.71 8.72 2.61
C PHE A 249 17.09 7.45 1.85
N GLY A 250 17.26 6.32 2.53
CA GLY A 250 17.48 5.02 1.89
C GLY A 250 16.30 4.59 1.02
N LEU A 251 15.07 4.81 1.51
CA LEU A 251 13.85 4.52 0.74
C LEU A 251 13.72 5.44 -0.48
N ILE A 252 14.00 6.75 -0.33
CA ILE A 252 14.03 7.69 -1.47
C ILE A 252 15.03 7.21 -2.54
N ALA A 253 16.27 6.87 -2.14
CA ALA A 253 17.29 6.39 -3.06
C ALA A 253 16.84 5.10 -3.79
N THR A 254 16.25 4.16 -3.06
CA THR A 254 15.72 2.91 -3.61
C THR A 254 14.59 3.17 -4.63
N LEU A 255 13.67 4.09 -4.31
CA LEU A 255 12.56 4.44 -5.18
C LEU A 255 13.02 5.15 -6.45
N VAL A 256 13.96 6.09 -6.34
CA VAL A 256 14.57 6.78 -7.49
C VAL A 256 15.25 5.77 -8.40
N LEU A 257 16.06 4.86 -7.84
CA LEU A 257 16.71 3.81 -8.61
C LEU A 257 15.72 2.88 -9.29
N GLY A 258 14.72 2.38 -8.55
CA GLY A 258 13.66 1.51 -9.10
C GLY A 258 12.88 2.18 -10.23
N MET A 259 12.52 3.45 -10.05
CA MET A 259 11.85 4.26 -11.07
C MET A 259 12.72 4.45 -12.31
N HIS A 260 14.02 4.75 -12.13
CA HIS A 260 14.95 4.93 -13.23
C HIS A 260 15.13 3.64 -14.03
N VAL A 261 15.43 2.52 -13.35
CA VAL A 261 15.65 1.21 -13.98
C VAL A 261 14.40 0.74 -14.72
N SER A 262 13.22 0.82 -14.10
CA SER A 262 11.97 0.41 -14.73
C SER A 262 11.62 1.28 -15.95
N HIS A 263 11.95 2.58 -15.91
CA HIS A 263 11.78 3.48 -17.05
C HIS A 263 12.64 3.08 -18.24
N LEU A 264 13.94 2.85 -18.02
CA LEU A 264 14.86 2.42 -19.10
C LEU A 264 14.37 1.13 -19.75
N GLN A 265 14.03 0.12 -18.95
CA GLN A 265 13.55 -1.17 -19.46
C GLN A 265 12.21 -1.06 -20.21
N LEU A 266 11.34 -0.14 -19.79
CA LEU A 266 10.09 0.12 -20.51
C LEU A 266 10.37 0.79 -21.87
N MET A 267 11.28 1.78 -21.92
CA MET A 267 11.66 2.47 -23.15
C MET A 267 12.31 1.52 -24.17
N GLU A 268 13.23 0.65 -23.73
CA GLU A 268 13.82 -0.38 -24.59
C GLU A 268 12.77 -1.27 -25.25
N ARG A 269 11.76 -1.70 -24.50
CA ARG A 269 10.67 -2.53 -25.02
C ARG A 269 9.77 -1.77 -26.00
N VAL A 270 9.49 -0.50 -25.74
CA VAL A 270 8.73 0.36 -26.64
C VAL A 270 9.49 0.56 -27.96
N HIS A 271 10.80 0.83 -27.91
CA HIS A 271 11.63 0.98 -29.09
C HIS A 271 11.70 -0.32 -29.90
N ALA A 272 11.91 -1.47 -29.26
CA ALA A 272 11.93 -2.76 -29.92
C ALA A 272 10.60 -3.12 -30.61
N ALA A 273 9.48 -2.81 -29.95
CA ALA A 273 8.15 -3.00 -30.52
C ALA A 273 7.90 -2.10 -31.74
N ARG A 274 8.35 -0.84 -31.67
CA ARG A 274 8.25 0.13 -32.77
C ARG A 274 9.06 -0.33 -33.99
N GLN A 275 10.31 -0.73 -33.78
CA GLN A 275 11.15 -1.24 -34.86
C GLN A 275 10.54 -2.46 -35.59
N LYS A 276 9.98 -3.41 -34.81
CA LYS A 276 9.27 -4.56 -35.39
C LYS A 276 8.05 -4.12 -36.20
N PHE A 277 7.31 -3.14 -35.74
CA PHE A 277 6.14 -2.62 -36.46
C PHE A 277 6.55 -1.94 -37.78
N GLU A 278 7.61 -1.12 -37.75
CA GLU A 278 8.14 -0.44 -38.96
C GLU A 278 8.67 -1.44 -40.00
N GLN A 279 9.23 -2.59 -39.57
CA GLN A 279 9.68 -3.66 -40.48
C GLN A 279 8.53 -4.45 -41.15
N VAL A 280 7.35 -4.48 -40.53
CA VAL A 280 6.16 -5.20 -41.01
C VAL A 280 5.30 -4.33 -41.94
N LEU A 281 5.42 -3.01 -41.85
CA LEU A 281 4.72 -2.10 -42.78
C LEU A 281 5.32 -2.28 -44.17
N PRO A 282 4.53 -2.65 -45.21
CA PRO A 282 5.00 -2.63 -46.59
C PRO A 282 5.47 -1.22 -46.91
N GLN A 283 6.66 -1.09 -47.53
CA GLN A 283 7.04 0.17 -48.15
C GLN A 283 5.98 0.42 -49.23
N ALA A 284 5.04 1.33 -48.92
CA ALA A 284 4.10 1.81 -49.90
C ALA A 284 4.88 2.73 -50.84
N GLU A 285 5.38 2.16 -51.93
CA GLU A 285 5.81 2.88 -53.13
C GLU A 285 4.57 3.34 -53.91
#